data_859cc659ef946338ca740953081fcda7
#
_entry.id   859cc659ef946338ca740953081fcda7
#
_cell.length_a   1.000
_cell.length_b   1.000
_cell.length_c   1.000
_cell.angle_alpha   90.00
_cell.angle_beta   90.00
_cell.angle_gamma   90.00
#
_symmetry.space_group_name_H-M   'P 1'
#
loop_
_entity.id
_entity.type
_entity.pdbx_description
1 polymer ?
#
loop_
_entity_poly.entity_id
_entity_poly.type
_entity_poly.pdbx_seq_one_letter_code
_entity_poly.pdbx_strand_id
1 'polypeptide(L)'
;YSSGAVALLLLVPHLVWQYEHDWASFAYHLSGRNSVFRPGYVVEFLANVLVVFNPFFVPLYVQAWRKVKPQTPVGRALKLLPVAFIVFFMLSSLRGYVQPQWVIVSCFGLVCVLFAYARRHPRTRRYVMRAGGVTVGLIVLVRLVMIFNPLGIRFEVFNNPESYAAIAAEADGRPVVFRYGYAVAAKYAFYTG
;
A
#
# COMPACT_ATOMS: atom_id res chain seq x y z
N TYR A 1 -18.57 20.89 -12.59
CA TYR A 1 -18.80 20.06 -13.78
C TYR A 1 -17.58 20.04 -14.73
N SER A 2 -16.82 21.13 -14.85
CA SER A 2 -15.65 21.22 -15.75
C SER A 2 -14.51 20.25 -15.38
N SER A 3 -14.21 20.06 -14.09
CA SER A 3 -13.16 19.16 -13.64
C SER A 3 -13.42 17.69 -14.02
N GLY A 4 -14.68 17.24 -13.96
CA GLY A 4 -15.08 15.90 -14.38
C GLY A 4 -14.93 15.70 -15.89
N ALA A 5 -15.30 16.69 -16.68
CA ALA A 5 -15.13 16.66 -18.13
C ALA A 5 -13.65 16.58 -18.53
N VAL A 6 -12.80 17.37 -17.87
CA VAL A 6 -11.33 17.32 -18.09
C VAL A 6 -10.77 15.94 -17.71
N ALA A 7 -11.19 15.39 -16.57
CA ALA A 7 -10.74 14.05 -16.15
C ALA A 7 -11.15 12.97 -17.15
N LEU A 8 -12.38 13.04 -17.68
CA LEU A 8 -12.85 12.11 -18.72
C LEU A 8 -12.05 12.26 -20.02
N LEU A 9 -11.77 13.49 -20.45
CA LEU A 9 -10.94 13.74 -21.65
C LEU A 9 -9.53 13.18 -21.49
N LEU A 10 -8.92 13.33 -20.31
CA LEU A 10 -7.61 12.77 -20.03
C LEU A 10 -7.60 11.22 -19.97
N LEU A 11 -8.76 10.62 -19.72
CA LEU A 11 -8.91 9.16 -19.71
C LEU A 11 -9.03 8.57 -21.13
N VAL A 12 -9.48 9.35 -22.10
CA VAL A 12 -9.74 8.88 -23.49
C VAL A 12 -8.53 8.17 -24.11
N PRO A 13 -7.31 8.72 -24.09
CA PRO A 13 -6.14 8.05 -24.67
C PRO A 13 -5.89 6.67 -24.06
N HIS A 14 -6.10 6.54 -22.74
CA HIS A 14 -5.97 5.27 -22.06
C HIS A 14 -7.06 4.27 -22.49
N LEU A 15 -8.30 4.71 -22.65
CA LEU A 15 -9.40 3.85 -23.12
C LEU A 15 -9.18 3.40 -24.57
N VAL A 16 -8.68 4.28 -25.44
CA VAL A 16 -8.31 3.93 -26.82
C VAL A 16 -7.22 2.86 -26.82
N TRP A 17 -6.16 3.08 -26.05
CA TRP A 17 -5.08 2.10 -25.90
C TRP A 17 -5.61 0.75 -25.39
N GLN A 18 -6.46 0.73 -24.38
CA GLN A 18 -7.09 -0.50 -23.88
C GLN A 18 -7.90 -1.23 -24.93
N TYR A 19 -8.66 -0.47 -25.75
CA TYR A 19 -9.42 -1.05 -26.85
C TYR A 19 -8.53 -1.68 -27.91
N GLU A 20 -7.45 -1.00 -28.30
CA GLU A 20 -6.47 -1.50 -29.29
C GLU A 20 -5.68 -2.72 -28.79
N HIS A 21 -5.62 -2.94 -27.47
CA HIS A 21 -4.88 -4.04 -26.83
C HIS A 21 -5.79 -5.04 -26.11
N ASP A 22 -6.98 -5.29 -26.64
CA ASP A 22 -7.93 -6.29 -26.15
C ASP A 22 -8.23 -6.16 -24.65
N TRP A 23 -8.30 -4.91 -24.15
CA TRP A 23 -8.59 -4.63 -22.76
C TRP A 23 -7.59 -5.31 -21.80
N ALA A 24 -6.33 -5.39 -22.19
CA ALA A 24 -5.28 -6.15 -21.51
C ALA A 24 -5.21 -5.92 -20.01
N SER A 25 -5.32 -4.66 -19.54
CA SER A 25 -5.29 -4.36 -18.11
C SER A 25 -6.54 -4.87 -17.38
N PHE A 26 -7.71 -4.76 -18.00
CA PHE A 26 -8.95 -5.29 -17.42
C PHE A 26 -8.94 -6.83 -17.42
N ALA A 27 -8.52 -7.44 -18.51
CA ALA A 27 -8.37 -8.90 -18.60
C ALA A 27 -7.41 -9.42 -17.52
N TYR A 28 -6.27 -8.75 -17.32
CA TYR A 28 -5.31 -9.11 -16.28
C TYR A 28 -5.92 -9.03 -14.87
N HIS A 29 -6.66 -7.95 -14.57
CA HIS A 29 -7.22 -7.77 -13.22
C HIS A 29 -8.49 -8.61 -12.96
N LEU A 30 -9.26 -8.93 -13.99
CA LEU A 30 -10.51 -9.67 -13.85
C LEU A 30 -10.33 -11.19 -13.97
N SER A 31 -9.45 -11.66 -14.85
CA SER A 31 -9.29 -13.08 -15.16
C SER A 31 -7.88 -13.63 -14.97
N GLY A 32 -6.85 -12.80 -15.12
CA GLY A 32 -5.44 -13.22 -15.07
C GLY A 32 -4.85 -13.33 -13.67
N ARG A 33 -5.47 -12.72 -12.67
CA ARG A 33 -4.97 -12.74 -11.30
C ARG A 33 -5.64 -13.88 -10.53
N ASN A 34 -4.82 -14.84 -10.07
CA ASN A 34 -5.22 -16.04 -9.33
C ASN A 34 -6.56 -15.89 -8.59
N SER A 35 -7.60 -16.54 -9.12
CA SER A 35 -8.93 -16.58 -8.53
C SER A 35 -9.10 -17.77 -7.57
N VAL A 36 -8.05 -18.13 -6.84
CA VAL A 36 -8.12 -19.22 -5.86
C VAL A 36 -8.50 -18.64 -4.50
N PHE A 37 -9.68 -18.98 -4.03
CA PHE A 37 -10.10 -18.66 -2.67
C PHE A 37 -9.13 -19.26 -1.65
N ARG A 38 -8.49 -18.41 -0.89
CA ARG A 38 -7.61 -18.79 0.24
C ARG A 38 -7.98 -17.95 1.46
N PRO A 39 -8.54 -18.55 2.52
CA PRO A 39 -8.87 -17.82 3.75
C PRO A 39 -7.67 -17.08 4.35
N GLY A 40 -6.45 -17.60 4.14
CA GLY A 40 -5.21 -16.97 4.57
C GLY A 40 -5.01 -15.55 4.02
N TYR A 41 -5.47 -15.26 2.80
CA TYR A 41 -5.37 -13.91 2.23
C TYR A 41 -6.20 -12.87 3.00
N VAL A 42 -7.35 -13.28 3.56
CA VAL A 42 -8.16 -12.38 4.39
C VAL A 42 -7.46 -12.07 5.70
N VAL A 43 -6.87 -13.08 6.34
CA VAL A 43 -6.11 -12.91 7.58
C VAL A 43 -4.89 -12.01 7.34
N GLU A 44 -4.17 -12.27 6.26
CA GLU A 44 -3.02 -11.47 5.85
C GLU A 44 -3.43 -10.02 5.53
N PHE A 45 -4.55 -9.82 4.84
CA PHE A 45 -5.11 -8.50 4.58
C PHE A 45 -5.41 -7.74 5.88
N LEU A 46 -6.09 -8.39 6.84
CA LEU A 46 -6.42 -7.76 8.13
C LEU A 46 -5.16 -7.42 8.94
N ALA A 47 -4.16 -8.30 8.95
CA ALA A 47 -2.87 -8.02 9.58
C ALA A 47 -2.17 -6.83 8.92
N ASN A 48 -2.15 -6.78 7.58
CA ASN A 48 -1.58 -5.68 6.82
C ASN A 48 -2.31 -4.36 7.07
N VAL A 49 -3.65 -4.37 7.11
CA VAL A 49 -4.46 -3.19 7.47
C VAL A 49 -4.10 -2.67 8.85
N LEU A 50 -3.94 -3.57 9.82
CA LEU A 50 -3.54 -3.19 11.18
C LEU A 50 -2.16 -2.52 11.21
N VAL A 51 -1.20 -3.06 10.47
CA VAL A 51 0.16 -2.50 10.38
C VAL A 51 0.15 -1.15 9.65
N VAL A 52 -0.52 -1.06 8.49
CA VAL A 52 -0.59 0.17 7.67
C VAL A 52 -1.28 1.31 8.43
N PHE A 53 -2.34 1.01 9.17
CA PHE A 53 -3.06 2.02 9.94
C PHE A 53 -2.41 2.31 11.29
N ASN A 54 -1.33 1.64 11.61
CA ASN A 54 -0.64 1.74 12.88
C ASN A 54 -1.49 1.27 14.08
N PRO A 55 -1.15 0.16 14.72
CA PRO A 55 -1.96 -0.43 15.80
C PRO A 55 -2.24 0.53 16.95
N PHE A 56 -1.34 1.49 17.22
CA PHE A 56 -1.55 2.51 18.25
C PHE A 56 -2.67 3.50 17.89
N PHE A 57 -2.95 3.71 16.62
CA PHE A 57 -3.99 4.63 16.16
C PHE A 57 -5.32 3.97 15.85
N VAL A 58 -5.36 2.66 15.58
CA VAL A 58 -6.60 1.95 15.21
C VAL A 58 -7.74 2.18 16.21
N PRO A 59 -7.55 2.07 17.55
CA PRO A 59 -8.63 2.34 18.50
C PRO A 59 -9.14 3.79 18.41
N LEU A 60 -8.25 4.73 18.15
CA LEU A 60 -8.60 6.14 18.00
C LEU A 60 -9.36 6.41 16.71
N TYR A 61 -8.98 5.75 15.59
CA TYR A 61 -9.73 5.85 14.35
C TYR A 61 -11.17 5.37 14.54
N VAL A 62 -11.36 4.23 15.19
CA VAL A 62 -12.70 3.68 15.49
C VAL A 62 -13.48 4.65 16.37
N GLN A 63 -12.86 5.17 17.44
CA GLN A 63 -13.50 6.13 18.33
C GLN A 63 -13.88 7.43 17.61
N ALA A 64 -12.95 8.01 16.86
CA ALA A 64 -13.17 9.22 16.10
C ALA A 64 -14.27 9.02 15.06
N TRP A 65 -14.22 7.90 14.32
CA TRP A 65 -15.22 7.58 13.30
C TRP A 65 -16.64 7.48 13.89
N ARG A 66 -16.79 6.89 15.09
CA ARG A 66 -18.09 6.81 15.79
C ARG A 66 -18.57 8.16 16.29
N LYS A 67 -17.67 9.03 16.80
CA LYS A 67 -18.02 10.27 17.49
C LYS A 67 -18.14 11.47 16.55
N VAL A 68 -17.39 11.53 15.46
CA VAL A 68 -17.45 12.63 14.51
C VAL A 68 -18.68 12.49 13.60
N LYS A 69 -19.52 13.52 13.62
CA LYS A 69 -20.71 13.63 12.75
C LYS A 69 -20.50 14.81 11.80
N PRO A 70 -19.97 14.56 10.59
CA PRO A 70 -19.70 15.64 9.65
C PRO A 70 -21.00 16.24 9.10
N GLN A 71 -21.04 17.56 9.04
CA GLN A 71 -22.18 18.32 8.55
C GLN A 71 -22.10 18.63 7.05
N THR A 72 -20.88 18.61 6.48
CA THR A 72 -20.65 18.93 5.09
C THR A 72 -20.61 17.67 4.21
N PRO A 73 -20.98 17.77 2.92
CA PRO A 73 -20.85 16.64 1.98
C PRO A 73 -19.41 16.10 1.89
N VAL A 74 -18.44 16.99 1.84
CA VAL A 74 -17.00 16.62 1.82
C VAL A 74 -16.61 15.87 3.07
N GLY A 75 -17.02 16.35 4.26
CA GLY A 75 -16.76 15.66 5.52
C GLY A 75 -17.40 14.26 5.57
N ARG A 76 -18.60 14.10 5.02
CA ARG A 76 -19.26 12.79 4.89
C ARG A 76 -18.49 11.88 3.95
N ALA A 77 -18.05 12.38 2.81
CA ALA A 77 -17.24 11.63 1.87
C ALA A 77 -15.92 11.16 2.51
N LEU A 78 -15.18 12.04 3.18
CA LEU A 78 -13.94 11.71 3.89
C LEU A 78 -14.14 10.66 4.99
N LYS A 79 -15.32 10.64 5.61
CA LYS A 79 -15.66 9.64 6.62
C LYS A 79 -16.01 8.28 6.01
N LEU A 80 -16.71 8.25 4.87
CA LEU A 80 -17.17 7.01 4.22
C LEU A 80 -16.09 6.36 3.35
N LEU A 81 -15.24 7.16 2.73
CA LEU A 81 -14.19 6.70 1.82
C LEU A 81 -13.31 5.58 2.42
N PRO A 82 -12.78 5.72 3.65
CA PRO A 82 -11.97 4.65 4.26
C PRO A 82 -12.71 3.33 4.37
N VAL A 83 -13.96 3.37 4.76
CA VAL A 83 -14.79 2.16 4.91
C VAL A 83 -15.02 1.50 3.57
N ALA A 84 -15.35 2.29 2.54
CA ALA A 84 -15.57 1.80 1.19
C ALA A 84 -14.32 1.09 0.64
N PHE A 85 -13.13 1.68 0.79
CA PHE A 85 -11.88 1.08 0.35
C PHE A 85 -11.51 -0.18 1.15
N ILE A 86 -11.65 -0.15 2.48
CA ILE A 86 -11.37 -1.32 3.32
C ILE A 86 -12.30 -2.48 2.94
N VAL A 87 -13.59 -2.22 2.80
CA VAL A 87 -14.58 -3.25 2.40
C VAL A 87 -14.28 -3.77 1.00
N PHE A 88 -14.00 -2.89 0.04
CA PHE A 88 -13.64 -3.28 -1.31
C PHE A 88 -12.42 -4.20 -1.35
N PHE A 89 -11.34 -3.84 -0.68
CA PHE A 89 -10.13 -4.65 -0.66
C PHE A 89 -10.26 -5.91 0.20
N MET A 90 -11.08 -5.88 1.24
CA MET A 90 -11.43 -7.08 2.00
C MET A 90 -12.17 -8.10 1.14
N LEU A 91 -13.14 -7.65 0.35
CA LEU A 91 -13.83 -8.52 -0.61
C LEU A 91 -12.88 -9.00 -1.73
N SER A 92 -11.97 -8.15 -2.19
CA SER A 92 -10.95 -8.52 -3.17
C SER A 92 -9.97 -9.56 -2.62
N SER A 93 -9.67 -9.55 -1.31
CA SER A 93 -8.79 -10.52 -0.66
C SER A 93 -9.37 -11.93 -0.63
N LEU A 94 -10.69 -12.09 -0.81
CA LEU A 94 -11.31 -13.40 -0.97
C LEU A 94 -10.86 -14.11 -2.27
N ARG A 95 -10.45 -13.34 -3.29
CA ARG A 95 -10.07 -13.85 -4.61
C ARG A 95 -8.55 -13.82 -4.86
N GLY A 96 -7.78 -13.14 -4.04
CA GLY A 96 -6.34 -13.05 -4.23
C GLY A 96 -5.64 -12.16 -3.22
N TYR A 97 -4.32 -12.18 -3.26
CA TYR A 97 -3.47 -11.35 -2.41
C TYR A 97 -3.68 -9.86 -2.70
N VAL A 98 -3.98 -9.09 -1.67
CA VAL A 98 -4.11 -7.63 -1.73
C VAL A 98 -2.85 -7.00 -1.15
N GLN A 99 -2.18 -6.17 -1.94
CA GLN A 99 -0.97 -5.50 -1.50
C GLN A 99 -1.28 -4.44 -0.45
N PRO A 100 -0.51 -4.37 0.66
CA PRO A 100 -0.78 -3.47 1.80
C PRO A 100 -0.90 -2.00 1.40
N GLN A 101 -0.09 -1.54 0.44
CA GLN A 101 -0.08 -0.14 0.00
C GLN A 101 -1.39 0.33 -0.65
N TRP A 102 -2.23 -0.58 -1.12
CA TRP A 102 -3.49 -0.18 -1.76
C TRP A 102 -4.50 0.40 -0.77
N VAL A 103 -4.45 -0.03 0.49
CA VAL A 103 -5.33 0.51 1.54
C VAL A 103 -4.86 1.85 2.12
N ILE A 104 -3.65 2.32 1.75
CA ILE A 104 -3.10 3.58 2.28
C ILE A 104 -3.97 4.80 1.96
N VAL A 105 -4.73 4.75 0.86
CA VAL A 105 -5.70 5.79 0.49
C VAL A 105 -6.74 6.01 1.59
N SER A 106 -7.11 4.94 2.31
CA SER A 106 -8.03 5.00 3.45
C SER A 106 -7.46 5.81 4.62
N CYS A 107 -6.13 5.85 4.78
CA CYS A 107 -5.48 6.60 5.86
C CYS A 107 -5.81 8.08 5.79
N PHE A 108 -5.91 8.66 4.59
CA PHE A 108 -6.22 10.08 4.43
C PHE A 108 -7.54 10.47 5.12
N GLY A 109 -8.61 9.75 4.80
CA GLY A 109 -9.92 10.01 5.43
C GLY A 109 -9.92 9.74 6.94
N LEU A 110 -9.27 8.65 7.39
CA LEU A 110 -9.15 8.32 8.81
C LEU A 110 -8.38 9.39 9.59
N VAL A 111 -7.28 9.89 9.04
CA VAL A 111 -6.48 10.96 9.66
C VAL A 111 -7.27 12.25 9.73
N CYS A 112 -8.02 12.63 8.69
CA CYS A 112 -8.89 13.80 8.71
C CYS A 112 -9.96 13.70 9.82
N VAL A 113 -10.61 12.54 9.95
CA VAL A 113 -11.63 12.29 10.99
C VAL A 113 -10.99 12.30 12.37
N LEU A 114 -9.83 11.66 12.55
CA LEU A 114 -9.10 11.67 13.82
C LEU A 114 -8.64 13.07 14.20
N PHE A 115 -8.17 13.86 13.26
CA PHE A 115 -7.78 15.26 13.51
C PHE A 115 -8.97 16.09 13.95
N ALA A 116 -10.12 15.98 13.29
CA ALA A 116 -11.34 16.67 13.68
C ALA A 116 -11.79 16.29 15.11
N TYR A 117 -11.62 15.01 15.48
CA TYR A 117 -11.90 14.52 16.81
C TYR A 117 -10.90 15.05 17.85
N ALA A 118 -9.60 14.91 17.57
CA ALA A 118 -8.51 15.28 18.48
C ALA A 118 -8.48 16.78 18.81
N ARG A 119 -8.87 17.65 17.87
CA ARG A 119 -8.99 19.09 18.10
C ARG A 119 -9.92 19.44 19.29
N ARG A 120 -10.96 18.64 19.51
CA ARG A 120 -11.96 18.85 20.57
C ARG A 120 -11.65 18.06 21.84
N HIS A 121 -10.63 17.18 21.83
CA HIS A 121 -10.31 16.28 22.93
C HIS A 121 -8.81 16.35 23.30
N PRO A 122 -8.42 17.18 24.28
CA PRO A 122 -7.00 17.38 24.63
C PRO A 122 -6.27 16.09 25.05
N ARG A 123 -6.97 15.15 25.68
CA ARG A 123 -6.38 13.84 26.05
C ARG A 123 -6.02 13.01 24.80
N THR A 124 -6.92 12.96 23.83
CA THR A 124 -6.68 12.28 22.55
C THR A 124 -5.52 12.92 21.79
N ARG A 125 -5.47 14.26 21.75
CA ARG A 125 -4.37 15.00 21.11
C ARG A 125 -3.03 14.62 21.74
N ARG A 126 -2.93 14.60 23.07
CA ARG A 126 -1.69 14.20 23.76
C ARG A 126 -1.29 12.76 23.45
N TYR A 127 -2.25 11.85 23.41
CA TYR A 127 -1.98 10.46 23.03
C TYR A 127 -1.47 10.36 21.59
N VAL A 128 -2.12 11.02 20.62
CA VAL A 128 -1.71 11.05 19.20
C VAL A 128 -0.27 11.54 19.07
N MET A 129 0.10 12.61 19.77
CA MET A 129 1.47 13.14 19.73
C MET A 129 2.49 12.13 20.29
N ARG A 130 2.18 11.48 21.41
CA ARG A 130 3.06 10.47 22.01
C ARG A 130 3.17 9.22 21.14
N ALA A 131 2.05 8.66 20.72
CA ALA A 131 2.01 7.49 19.86
C ALA A 131 2.69 7.75 18.50
N GLY A 132 2.50 8.96 17.95
CA GLY A 132 3.21 9.39 16.75
C GLY A 132 4.73 9.43 16.95
N GLY A 133 5.20 10.02 18.04
CA GLY A 133 6.62 10.04 18.39
C GLY A 133 7.22 8.64 18.54
N VAL A 134 6.52 7.74 19.25
CA VAL A 134 6.92 6.33 19.38
C VAL A 134 6.98 5.66 18.02
N THR A 135 5.98 5.87 17.17
CA THR A 135 5.94 5.28 15.82
C THR A 135 7.12 5.75 14.97
N VAL A 136 7.39 7.05 14.95
CA VAL A 136 8.55 7.60 14.23
C VAL A 136 9.85 7.02 14.78
N GLY A 137 9.99 6.95 16.11
CA GLY A 137 11.15 6.33 16.74
C GLY A 137 11.35 4.86 16.34
N LEU A 138 10.27 4.07 16.31
CA LEU A 138 10.31 2.67 15.85
C LEU A 138 10.68 2.56 14.37
N ILE A 139 10.12 3.42 13.51
CA ILE A 139 10.46 3.43 12.07
C ILE A 139 11.95 3.75 11.89
N VAL A 140 12.46 4.76 12.58
CA VAL A 140 13.88 5.13 12.54
C VAL A 140 14.75 3.97 13.05
N LEU A 141 14.37 3.36 14.18
CA LEU A 141 15.09 2.22 14.74
C LEU A 141 15.16 1.04 13.74
N VAL A 142 14.02 0.67 13.15
CA VAL A 142 13.96 -0.40 12.14
C VAL A 142 14.85 -0.05 10.94
N ARG A 143 14.81 1.19 10.47
CA ARG A 143 15.67 1.66 9.37
C ARG A 143 17.14 1.58 9.72
N LEU A 144 17.54 1.98 10.93
CA LEU A 144 18.91 1.88 11.40
C LEU A 144 19.36 0.42 11.50
N VAL A 145 18.52 -0.45 12.06
CA VAL A 145 18.78 -1.90 12.09
C VAL A 145 18.96 -2.47 10.68
N MET A 146 18.14 -2.03 9.73
CA MET A 146 18.28 -2.44 8.33
C MET A 146 19.55 -1.92 7.67
N ILE A 147 19.97 -0.69 7.96
CA ILE A 147 21.17 -0.07 7.36
C ILE A 147 22.45 -0.69 7.93
N PHE A 148 22.54 -0.81 9.25
CA PHE A 148 23.75 -1.27 9.93
C PHE A 148 23.82 -2.79 10.10
N ASN A 149 22.69 -3.48 9.92
CA ASN A 149 22.55 -4.93 10.09
C ASN A 149 23.27 -5.52 11.33
N PRO A 150 23.09 -4.97 12.54
CA PRO A 150 23.82 -5.40 13.72
C PRO A 150 23.52 -6.84 14.14
N LEU A 151 22.40 -7.39 13.66
CA LEU A 151 21.95 -8.76 13.94
C LEU A 151 22.42 -9.77 12.89
N GLY A 152 23.12 -9.34 11.84
CA GLY A 152 23.56 -10.21 10.74
C GLY A 152 22.40 -10.91 10.01
N ILE A 153 21.18 -10.32 10.05
CA ILE A 153 20.02 -10.90 9.39
C ILE A 153 20.17 -10.73 7.88
N ARG A 154 20.03 -11.81 7.15
CA ARG A 154 20.03 -11.78 5.68
C ARG A 154 18.70 -11.27 5.16
N PHE A 155 18.56 -9.95 5.03
CA PHE A 155 17.44 -9.37 4.30
C PHE A 155 17.72 -9.43 2.80
N GLU A 156 16.73 -9.78 2.01
CA GLU A 156 16.83 -9.83 0.54
C GLU A 156 17.39 -8.52 -0.05
N VAL A 157 17.01 -7.38 0.51
CA VAL A 157 17.48 -6.05 0.08
C VAL A 157 19.01 -5.89 0.19
N PHE A 158 19.66 -6.52 1.17
CA PHE A 158 21.13 -6.40 1.38
C PHE A 158 21.92 -7.42 0.56
N ASN A 159 21.33 -8.55 0.24
CA ASN A 159 21.98 -9.60 -0.54
C ASN A 159 21.83 -9.39 -2.06
N ASN A 160 20.92 -8.51 -2.49
CA ASN A 160 20.69 -8.27 -3.90
C ASN A 160 21.96 -7.87 -4.68
N PRO A 161 22.80 -6.90 -4.21
CA PRO A 161 23.99 -6.52 -4.96
C PRO A 161 24.94 -7.69 -5.20
N GLU A 162 25.26 -8.45 -4.17
CA GLU A 162 26.17 -9.60 -4.24
C GLU A 162 25.59 -10.71 -5.12
N SER A 163 24.32 -11.02 -4.96
CA SER A 163 23.62 -12.05 -5.75
C SER A 163 23.59 -11.71 -7.23
N TYR A 164 23.30 -10.45 -7.57
CA TYR A 164 23.27 -10.04 -8.97
C TYR A 164 24.65 -9.89 -9.57
N ALA A 165 25.66 -9.48 -8.80
CA ALA A 165 27.06 -9.49 -9.23
C ALA A 165 27.54 -10.91 -9.53
N ALA A 166 27.19 -11.91 -8.71
CA ALA A 166 27.49 -13.31 -8.96
C ALA A 166 26.84 -13.83 -10.25
N ILE A 167 25.56 -13.47 -10.49
CA ILE A 167 24.86 -13.83 -11.74
C ILE A 167 25.54 -13.17 -12.95
N ALA A 168 25.97 -11.91 -12.83
CA ALA A 168 26.65 -11.20 -13.90
C ALA A 168 28.01 -11.82 -14.21
N ALA A 169 28.76 -12.22 -13.20
CA ALA A 169 30.04 -12.91 -13.35
C ALA A 169 29.87 -14.26 -14.06
N GLU A 170 28.88 -15.05 -13.70
CA GLU A 170 28.56 -16.33 -14.35
C GLU A 170 28.06 -16.16 -15.79
N ALA A 171 27.31 -15.07 -16.04
CA ALA A 171 26.83 -14.76 -17.38
C ALA A 171 27.94 -14.41 -18.36
N ASP A 172 29.06 -13.87 -17.89
CA ASP A 172 30.24 -13.52 -18.70
C ASP A 172 29.89 -12.73 -19.97
N GLY A 173 29.12 -11.64 -19.79
CA GLY A 173 28.65 -10.78 -20.88
C GLY A 173 27.52 -11.36 -21.75
N ARG A 174 27.06 -12.57 -21.49
CA ARG A 174 25.90 -13.16 -22.18
C ARG A 174 24.59 -12.58 -21.71
N PRO A 175 23.57 -12.44 -22.56
CA PRO A 175 22.26 -11.95 -22.16
C PRO A 175 21.61 -12.88 -21.15
N VAL A 176 21.11 -12.29 -20.03
CA VAL A 176 20.42 -13.03 -18.96
C VAL A 176 18.91 -12.85 -19.10
N VAL A 177 18.19 -13.96 -19.13
CA VAL A 177 16.74 -13.98 -19.23
C VAL A 177 16.12 -14.46 -17.92
N PHE A 178 15.27 -13.64 -17.32
CA PHE A 178 14.57 -13.97 -16.08
C PHE A 178 13.17 -14.51 -16.39
N ARG A 179 12.90 -15.74 -15.97
CA ARG A 179 11.63 -16.42 -16.25
C ARG A 179 10.46 -15.85 -15.43
N TYR A 180 10.73 -15.30 -14.25
CA TYR A 180 9.71 -14.90 -13.28
C TYR A 180 9.74 -13.40 -13.00
N GLY A 181 9.00 -12.66 -13.83
CA GLY A 181 8.65 -11.28 -13.57
C GLY A 181 9.72 -10.23 -13.88
N TYR A 182 9.24 -9.10 -14.34
CA TYR A 182 10.06 -7.95 -14.72
C TYR A 182 10.86 -7.35 -13.55
N ALA A 183 10.39 -7.53 -12.32
CA ALA A 183 11.04 -6.95 -11.14
C ALA A 183 12.45 -7.52 -10.90
N VAL A 184 12.67 -8.79 -11.18
CA VAL A 184 13.98 -9.45 -11.04
C VAL A 184 14.93 -8.95 -12.13
N ALA A 185 14.46 -8.85 -13.37
CA ALA A 185 15.22 -8.29 -14.48
C ALA A 185 15.61 -6.82 -14.22
N ALA A 186 14.67 -6.01 -13.74
CA ALA A 186 14.93 -4.60 -13.38
C ALA A 186 15.96 -4.45 -12.25
N LYS A 187 15.88 -5.30 -11.21
CA LYS A 187 16.90 -5.32 -10.14
C LYS A 187 18.28 -5.73 -10.69
N TYR A 188 18.33 -6.76 -11.53
CA TYR A 188 19.57 -7.18 -12.17
C TYR A 188 20.19 -6.02 -12.95
N ALA A 189 19.45 -5.39 -13.84
CA ALA A 189 19.93 -4.24 -14.60
C ALA A 189 20.38 -3.07 -13.71
N PHE A 190 19.70 -2.83 -12.59
CA PHE A 190 20.06 -1.76 -11.65
C PHE A 190 21.39 -2.04 -10.93
N TYR A 191 21.67 -3.28 -10.56
CA TYR A 191 22.88 -3.63 -9.77
C TYR A 191 24.09 -3.98 -10.62
N THR A 192 23.90 -4.32 -11.91
CA THR A 192 25.00 -4.74 -12.80
C THR A 192 25.36 -3.73 -13.89
N GLY A 193 24.56 -2.65 -14.06
CA GLY A 193 24.78 -1.58 -15.04
C GLY A 193 24.12 -1.93 -16.34
#